data_f7598f2c18be543bd3794033123df926
#
_entry.id   f7598f2c18be543bd3794033123df926
#
_cell.length_a   1.000
_cell.length_b   1.000
_cell.length_c   1.000
_cell.angle_alpha   90.00
_cell.angle_beta   90.00
_cell.angle_gamma   90.00
#
_symmetry.space_group_name_H-M   'P 1'
#
loop_
_entity.id
_entity.type
_entity.pdbx_description
1 polymer ?
#
loop_
_entity_poly.entity_id
_entity_poly.type
_entity_poly.pdbx_seq_one_letter_code
_entity_poly.pdbx_strand_id
1 'polypeptide(L)'
;MKMLRSNEAPLWALFSTGGVVAAFLIPVHLVLFGLVFPLGWLRPPTYEHLLGILRNPLAKIYLVTLCSLPLFHWAHRFRYTLYDGLKVKHLNELIFAFCYGGAAIGTVLAVYLVWRIS
;
A
#
# COMPACT_ATOMS: atom_id res chain seq x y z
N MET A 1 4.45 -17.65 -23.16
CA MET A 1 5.66 -16.91 -22.80
C MET A 1 5.60 -15.44 -23.11
N LYS A 2 5.07 -15.02 -24.27
CA LYS A 2 4.89 -13.60 -24.59
C LYS A 2 3.97 -12.87 -23.61
N MET A 3 2.95 -13.54 -23.09
CA MET A 3 2.03 -12.94 -22.11
C MET A 3 2.69 -12.68 -20.74
N LEU A 4 3.59 -13.55 -20.31
CA LEU A 4 4.32 -13.38 -19.06
C LEU A 4 5.31 -12.21 -19.15
N ARG A 5 5.93 -12.02 -20.31
CA ARG A 5 6.83 -10.87 -20.51
C ARG A 5 6.09 -9.54 -20.55
N SER A 6 4.87 -9.51 -21.09
CA SER A 6 4.09 -8.27 -21.14
C SER A 6 3.56 -7.87 -19.77
N ASN A 7 3.43 -8.82 -18.82
CA ASN A 7 2.96 -8.53 -17.46
C ASN A 7 4.09 -8.19 -16.49
N GLU A 8 5.33 -8.49 -16.82
CA GLU A 8 6.48 -8.19 -15.97
C GLU A 8 6.73 -6.69 -15.82
N ALA A 9 6.66 -5.94 -16.93
CA ALA A 9 6.90 -4.50 -16.89
C ALA A 9 5.91 -3.74 -15.99
N PRO A 10 4.58 -3.97 -16.09
CA PRO A 10 3.64 -3.35 -15.15
C PRO A 10 3.87 -3.76 -13.70
N LEU A 11 4.20 -5.02 -13.43
CA LEU A 11 4.47 -5.50 -12.08
C LEU A 11 5.73 -4.85 -11.51
N TRP A 12 6.77 -4.70 -12.30
CA TRP A 12 7.99 -4.00 -11.90
C TRP A 12 7.73 -2.52 -11.64
N ALA A 13 6.90 -1.88 -12.46
CA ALA A 13 6.51 -0.49 -12.25
C ALA A 13 5.74 -0.32 -10.94
N LEU A 14 4.79 -1.21 -10.65
CA LEU A 14 4.06 -1.22 -9.39
C LEU A 14 5.00 -1.45 -8.21
N PHE A 15 5.93 -2.38 -8.34
CA PHE A 15 6.92 -2.66 -7.29
C PHE A 15 7.76 -1.43 -6.99
N SER A 16 8.33 -0.80 -8.03
CA SER A 16 9.19 0.37 -7.86
C SER A 16 8.43 1.55 -7.29
N THR A 17 7.25 1.85 -7.83
CA THR A 17 6.40 2.95 -7.35
C THR A 17 5.96 2.71 -5.92
N GLY A 18 5.55 1.48 -5.59
CA GLY A 18 5.18 1.10 -4.23
C GLY A 18 6.32 1.27 -3.25
N GLY A 19 7.53 0.93 -3.65
CA GLY A 19 8.73 1.13 -2.84
C GLY A 19 9.02 2.60 -2.58
N VAL A 20 8.87 3.45 -3.59
CA VAL A 20 9.05 4.91 -3.44
C VAL A 20 8.01 5.48 -2.48
N VAL A 21 6.74 5.12 -2.65
CA VAL A 21 5.65 5.56 -1.77
C VAL A 21 5.92 5.10 -0.33
N ALA A 22 6.29 3.84 -0.16
CA ALA A 22 6.59 3.29 1.17
C ALA A 22 7.79 3.98 1.81
N ALA A 23 8.84 4.27 1.04
CA ALA A 23 10.07 4.85 1.57
C ALA A 23 9.94 6.34 1.92
N PHE A 24 9.14 7.10 1.17
CA PHE A 24 9.07 8.55 1.35
C PHE A 24 7.78 9.03 2.00
N LEU A 25 6.64 8.49 1.62
CA LEU A 25 5.36 8.99 2.11
C LEU A 25 4.93 8.37 3.44
N ILE A 26 5.08 7.07 3.61
CA ILE A 26 4.67 6.41 4.87
C ILE A 26 5.46 6.94 6.07
N PRO A 27 6.80 7.08 6.00
CA PRO A 27 7.53 7.66 7.13
C PRO A 27 7.07 9.07 7.51
N VAL A 28 6.70 9.91 6.54
CA VAL A 28 6.17 11.25 6.82
C VAL A 28 4.93 11.17 7.70
N HIS A 29 3.98 10.29 7.34
CA HIS A 29 2.75 10.11 8.12
C HIS A 29 3.03 9.53 9.50
N LEU A 30 3.94 8.56 9.58
CA LEU A 30 4.32 7.95 10.85
C LEU A 30 4.98 8.96 11.79
N VAL A 31 5.86 9.80 11.27
CA VAL A 31 6.53 10.84 12.06
C VAL A 31 5.52 11.88 12.54
N LEU A 32 4.63 12.35 11.67
CA LEU A 32 3.64 13.36 12.03
C LEU A 32 2.66 12.82 13.09
N PHE A 33 2.00 11.73 12.81
CA PHE A 33 0.92 11.21 13.66
C PHE A 33 1.42 10.34 14.81
N GLY A 34 2.59 9.73 14.66
CA GLY A 34 3.17 8.88 15.69
C GLY A 34 4.11 9.58 16.65
N LEU A 35 4.67 10.71 16.24
CA LEU A 35 5.70 11.40 17.03
C LEU A 35 5.39 12.88 17.24
N VAL A 36 5.25 13.65 16.16
CA VAL A 36 5.17 15.11 16.23
C VAL A 36 3.92 15.57 16.97
N PHE A 37 2.76 15.07 16.59
CA PHE A 37 1.50 15.45 17.22
C PHE A 37 1.37 14.89 18.66
N PRO A 38 1.66 13.60 18.92
CA PRO A 38 1.59 13.10 20.31
C PRO A 38 2.53 13.78 21.28
N LEU A 39 3.73 14.21 20.80
CA LEU A 39 4.69 14.92 21.66
C LEU A 39 4.40 16.41 21.80
N GLY A 40 3.39 16.93 21.12
CA GLY A 40 3.00 18.32 21.21
C GLY A 40 3.89 19.31 20.50
N TRP A 41 4.75 18.83 19.59
CA TRP A 41 5.63 19.70 18.80
C TRP A 41 4.85 20.57 17.82
N LEU A 42 3.77 20.05 17.30
CA LEU A 42 2.79 20.79 16.49
C LEU A 42 1.39 20.48 17.00
N ARG A 43 0.49 21.46 16.81
CA ARG A 43 -0.90 21.26 17.17
C ARG A 43 -1.53 20.25 16.21
N PRO A 44 -2.12 19.14 16.70
CA PRO A 44 -2.77 18.18 15.82
C PRO A 44 -4.01 18.80 15.18
N PRO A 45 -4.35 18.37 13.94
CA PRO A 45 -5.59 18.80 13.32
C PRO A 45 -6.79 18.31 14.13
N THR A 46 -7.87 19.10 14.11
CA THR A 46 -9.12 18.68 14.76
C THR A 46 -9.82 17.58 13.98
N TYR A 47 -10.70 16.85 14.64
CA TYR A 47 -11.51 15.82 13.98
C TYR A 47 -12.28 16.40 12.78
N GLU A 48 -12.89 17.56 12.97
CA GLU A 48 -13.65 18.23 11.90
C GLU A 48 -12.78 18.56 10.70
N HIS A 49 -11.58 19.04 10.94
CA HIS A 49 -10.63 19.38 9.88
C HIS A 49 -10.19 18.13 9.11
N LEU A 50 -9.83 17.06 9.82
CA LEU A 50 -9.46 15.78 9.20
C LEU A 50 -10.61 15.20 8.39
N LEU A 51 -11.81 15.24 8.94
CA LEU A 51 -13.00 14.73 8.26
C LEU A 51 -13.25 15.50 6.97
N GLY A 52 -13.09 16.83 7.01
CA GLY A 52 -13.21 17.67 5.82
C GLY A 52 -12.22 17.29 4.73
N ILE A 53 -10.97 17.02 5.11
CA ILE A 53 -9.95 16.55 4.16
C ILE A 53 -10.34 15.19 3.58
N LEU A 54 -10.79 14.26 4.41
CA LEU A 54 -11.13 12.90 3.98
C LEU A 54 -12.37 12.85 3.08
N ARG A 55 -13.22 13.85 3.16
CA ARG A 55 -14.37 13.99 2.26
C ARG A 55 -13.98 14.42 0.85
N ASN A 56 -12.81 15.01 0.69
CA ASN A 56 -12.32 15.45 -0.61
C ASN A 56 -11.95 14.25 -1.48
N PRO A 57 -12.46 14.15 -2.74
CA PRO A 57 -12.13 13.03 -3.62
C PRO A 57 -10.63 12.85 -3.87
N LEU A 58 -9.87 13.96 -3.95
CA LEU A 58 -8.43 13.89 -4.15
C LEU A 58 -7.73 13.24 -2.96
N ALA A 59 -8.17 13.57 -1.72
CA ALA A 59 -7.65 12.94 -0.53
C ALA A 59 -7.97 11.45 -0.49
N LYS A 60 -9.16 11.07 -0.92
CA LYS A 60 -9.57 9.65 -1.00
C LYS A 60 -8.69 8.88 -1.97
N ILE A 61 -8.45 9.44 -3.15
CA ILE A 61 -7.56 8.83 -4.15
C ILE A 61 -6.14 8.70 -3.59
N TYR A 62 -5.65 9.75 -2.92
CA TYR A 62 -4.33 9.74 -2.29
C TYR A 62 -4.22 8.61 -1.25
N LEU A 63 -5.20 8.45 -0.37
CA LEU A 63 -5.18 7.44 0.67
C LEU A 63 -5.24 6.02 0.09
N VAL A 64 -6.08 5.80 -0.92
CA VAL A 64 -6.13 4.50 -1.60
C VAL A 64 -4.79 4.16 -2.23
N THR A 65 -4.17 5.12 -2.91
CA THR A 65 -2.85 4.96 -3.50
C THR A 65 -1.80 4.67 -2.42
N LEU A 66 -1.84 5.43 -1.33
CA LEU A 66 -0.91 5.25 -0.21
C LEU A 66 -1.03 3.87 0.44
N CYS A 67 -2.23 3.29 0.46
CA CYS A 67 -2.46 1.95 1.01
C CYS A 67 -2.13 0.85 -0.01
N SER A 68 -2.55 1.01 -1.26
CA SER A 68 -2.45 -0.06 -2.26
C SER A 68 -1.05 -0.27 -2.80
N LEU A 69 -0.32 0.80 -3.14
CA LEU A 69 1.01 0.67 -3.73
C LEU A 69 2.00 -0.03 -2.80
N PRO A 70 2.09 0.32 -1.50
CA PRO A 70 2.93 -0.45 -0.57
C PRO A 70 2.51 -1.90 -0.40
N LEU A 71 1.21 -2.20 -0.47
CA LEU A 71 0.72 -3.57 -0.40
C LEU A 71 1.22 -4.40 -1.59
N PHE A 72 1.17 -3.85 -2.81
CA PHE A 72 1.69 -4.54 -3.98
C PHE A 72 3.21 -4.66 -3.94
N HIS A 73 3.90 -3.65 -3.43
CA HIS A 73 5.34 -3.74 -3.19
C HIS A 73 5.67 -4.87 -2.22
N TRP A 74 4.95 -4.94 -1.10
CA TRP A 74 5.10 -6.01 -0.12
C TRP A 74 4.81 -7.38 -0.75
N ALA A 75 3.72 -7.50 -1.50
CA ALA A 75 3.32 -8.77 -2.10
C ALA A 75 4.40 -9.30 -3.04
N HIS A 76 4.95 -8.43 -3.89
CA HIS A 76 6.00 -8.80 -4.83
C HIS A 76 7.27 -9.23 -4.11
N ARG A 77 7.70 -8.44 -3.11
CA ARG A 77 8.91 -8.73 -2.36
C ARG A 77 8.75 -9.98 -1.50
N PHE A 78 7.62 -10.12 -0.83
CA PHE A 78 7.35 -11.27 0.03
C PHE A 78 7.30 -12.57 -0.77
N ARG A 79 6.74 -12.54 -1.98
CA ARG A 79 6.72 -13.68 -2.89
C ARG A 79 8.14 -14.23 -3.12
N TYR A 80 9.05 -13.35 -3.51
CA TYR A 80 10.42 -13.76 -3.78
C TYR A 80 11.17 -14.14 -2.50
N THR A 81 10.87 -13.49 -1.38
CA THR A 81 11.43 -13.87 -0.09
C THR A 81 11.05 -15.30 0.28
N LEU A 82 9.80 -15.68 0.03
CA LEU A 82 9.36 -17.07 0.26
C LEU A 82 10.06 -18.05 -0.67
N TYR A 83 10.24 -17.69 -1.94
CA TYR A 83 10.94 -18.55 -2.89
C TYR A 83 12.38 -18.81 -2.48
N ASP A 84 13.09 -17.76 -2.12
CA ASP A 84 14.52 -17.84 -1.83
C ASP A 84 14.80 -18.29 -0.38
N GLY A 85 14.02 -17.81 0.56
CA GLY A 85 14.21 -18.09 1.98
C GLY A 85 13.76 -19.47 2.41
N LEU A 86 12.57 -19.89 2.00
CA LEU A 86 11.99 -21.17 2.40
C LEU A 86 12.11 -22.24 1.31
N LYS A 87 12.62 -21.89 0.14
CA LYS A 87 12.79 -22.80 -1.01
C LYS A 87 11.49 -23.51 -1.42
N VAL A 88 10.37 -22.79 -1.34
CA VAL A 88 9.03 -23.34 -1.63
C VAL A 88 8.54 -22.95 -3.02
N LYS A 89 9.43 -22.90 -4.00
CA LYS A 89 9.09 -22.55 -5.39
C LYS A 89 8.02 -23.48 -5.99
N HIS A 90 7.94 -24.71 -5.51
CA HIS A 90 6.93 -25.67 -5.97
C HIS A 90 5.50 -25.22 -5.60
N LEU A 91 5.35 -24.32 -4.65
CA LEU A 91 4.05 -23.73 -4.25
C LEU A 91 3.81 -22.37 -4.88
N ASN A 92 4.42 -22.10 -6.04
CA ASN A 92 4.39 -20.81 -6.71
C ASN A 92 2.96 -20.25 -6.87
N GLU A 93 2.03 -21.07 -7.33
CA GLU A 93 0.65 -20.63 -7.56
C GLU A 93 -0.05 -20.25 -6.25
N LEU A 94 0.16 -21.02 -5.21
CA LEU A 94 -0.41 -20.75 -3.89
C LEU A 94 0.18 -19.48 -3.28
N ILE A 95 1.50 -19.30 -3.38
CA ILE A 95 2.19 -18.11 -2.89
C ILE A 95 1.73 -16.88 -3.66
N PHE A 96 1.65 -16.97 -4.98
CA PHE A 96 1.16 -15.89 -5.84
C PHE A 96 -0.25 -15.48 -5.42
N ALA A 97 -1.16 -16.45 -5.28
CA ALA A 97 -2.54 -16.20 -4.88
C ALA A 97 -2.62 -15.54 -3.50
N PHE A 98 -1.81 -16.03 -2.55
CA PHE A 98 -1.78 -15.48 -1.19
C PHE A 98 -1.29 -14.03 -1.18
N CYS A 99 -0.15 -13.76 -1.82
CA CYS A 99 0.48 -12.43 -1.79
C CYS A 99 -0.36 -11.39 -2.53
N TYR A 100 -0.68 -11.65 -3.79
CA TYR A 100 -1.43 -10.70 -4.60
C TYR A 100 -2.90 -10.66 -4.25
N GLY A 101 -3.47 -11.78 -3.81
CA GLY A 101 -4.83 -11.84 -3.28
C GLY A 101 -4.97 -10.98 -2.03
N GLY A 102 -4.01 -11.08 -1.12
CA GLY A 102 -3.96 -10.23 0.08
C GLY A 102 -3.86 -8.75 -0.25
N ALA A 103 -2.99 -8.39 -1.21
CA ALA A 103 -2.84 -7.01 -1.66
C ALA A 103 -4.14 -6.50 -2.32
N ALA A 104 -4.77 -7.31 -3.15
CA ALA A 104 -6.03 -6.95 -3.80
C ALA A 104 -7.16 -6.76 -2.78
N ILE A 105 -7.29 -7.67 -1.81
CA ILE A 105 -8.29 -7.56 -0.73
C ILE A 105 -8.05 -6.30 0.08
N GLY A 106 -6.80 -6.02 0.46
CA GLY A 106 -6.45 -4.81 1.19
C GLY A 106 -6.79 -3.55 0.42
N THR A 107 -6.56 -3.54 -0.89
CA THR A 107 -6.89 -2.41 -1.76
C THR A 107 -8.40 -2.20 -1.84
N VAL A 108 -9.18 -3.27 -2.06
CA VAL A 108 -10.64 -3.21 -2.11
C VAL A 108 -11.20 -2.70 -0.78
N LEU A 109 -10.66 -3.19 0.33
CA LEU A 109 -11.06 -2.75 1.66
C LEU A 109 -10.75 -1.27 1.86
N ALA A 110 -9.59 -0.79 1.43
CA ALA A 110 -9.22 0.61 1.51
C ALA A 110 -10.19 1.49 0.70
N VAL A 111 -10.52 1.09 -0.53
CA VAL A 111 -11.51 1.79 -1.36
C VAL A 111 -12.86 1.84 -0.66
N TYR A 112 -13.32 0.72 -0.16
CA TYR A 112 -14.62 0.62 0.52
C TYR A 112 -14.68 1.55 1.73
N LEU A 113 -13.68 1.50 2.60
CA LEU A 113 -13.66 2.31 3.82
C LEU A 113 -13.58 3.79 3.52
N VAL A 114 -12.74 4.18 2.57
CA VAL A 114 -12.53 5.59 2.22
C VAL A 114 -13.79 6.18 1.58
N TRP A 115 -14.47 5.45 0.69
CA TRP A 115 -15.67 5.95 0.03
C TRP A 115 -16.92 5.91 0.94
N ARG A 116 -16.86 5.21 2.05
CA ARG A 116 -17.93 5.29 3.06
C ARG A 116 -17.90 6.60 3.85
N ILE A 117 -16.79 7.30 3.84
CA ILE A 117 -16.68 8.61 4.48
C ILE A 117 -17.38 9.64 3.59
N SER A 118 -18.53 10.11 4.00
CA SER A 118 -19.34 11.06 3.21
C SER A 118 -19.57 12.36 3.97
#